data_f28239cbc638a0a5edbadd3acc9e21eb
#
_entry.id   f28239cbc638a0a5edbadd3acc9e21eb
#
_cell.length_a   1.000
_cell.length_b   1.000
_cell.length_c   1.000
_cell.angle_alpha   90.00
_cell.angle_beta   90.00
_cell.angle_gamma   90.00
#
_symmetry.space_group_name_H-M   'P 1'
#
loop_
_entity.id
_entity.type
_entity.pdbx_description
1 polymer ?
#
loop_
_entity_poly.entity_id
_entity_poly.type
_entity_poly.pdbx_seq_one_letter_code
_entity_poly.pdbx_strand_id
1 'polypeptide(L)'
;MKLFIPVFLLFVYLNANGQVGPLRNWVDSEVKHKDSKGNSVMMTNSLPKGGGVVYQNGKKYGYVVFWTRMSNQSATTIELKVKFPEVTFFKSPDSYIKIVLPKETMKIEKEQLFDYGLTNFQSLLNDESNQLGILQKKIGPKEDYLFYVTVFIHIKGSGSARAKFELKDKELFYKISMGSDTTLIPCGGLDFKN
;
A
#
# COMPACT_ATOMS: atom_id res chain seq x y z
N MET A 1 -69.78 36.57 8.22
CA MET A 1 -68.39 37.05 8.00
C MET A 1 -67.41 35.93 8.37
N LYS A 2 -66.91 35.19 7.36
CA LYS A 2 -65.99 34.03 7.59
C LYS A 2 -64.59 34.53 7.37
N LEU A 3 -63.82 34.51 8.43
CA LEU A 3 -62.41 34.91 8.42
C LEU A 3 -61.56 33.73 7.83
N PHE A 4 -60.94 33.94 6.65
CA PHE A 4 -59.97 33.05 6.07
C PHE A 4 -58.56 33.40 6.63
N ILE A 5 -57.97 32.52 7.37
CA ILE A 5 -56.59 32.63 7.80
C ILE A 5 -55.73 31.88 6.78
N PRO A 6 -54.82 32.53 6.04
CA PRO A 6 -53.88 31.83 5.17
C PRO A 6 -52.75 31.20 6.03
N VAL A 7 -52.65 29.86 5.94
CA VAL A 7 -51.53 29.13 6.52
C VAL A 7 -50.32 29.34 5.60
N PHE A 8 -49.35 30.11 6.08
CA PHE A 8 -48.06 30.26 5.40
C PHE A 8 -47.20 29.04 5.76
N LEU A 9 -47.08 28.09 4.84
CA LEU A 9 -46.14 26.99 4.93
C LEU A 9 -44.71 27.51 4.64
N LEU A 10 -43.93 27.72 5.71
CA LEU A 10 -42.52 28.08 5.61
C LEU A 10 -41.72 26.83 5.25
N PHE A 11 -41.40 26.66 3.97
CA PHE A 11 -40.41 25.64 3.56
C PHE A 11 -39.00 26.10 3.97
N VAL A 12 -38.52 25.60 5.08
CA VAL A 12 -37.12 25.72 5.48
C VAL A 12 -36.33 24.74 4.62
N TYR A 13 -35.69 25.19 3.55
CA TYR A 13 -34.67 24.47 2.83
C TYR A 13 -33.43 24.37 3.73
N LEU A 14 -33.28 23.23 4.44
CA LEU A 14 -32.03 22.86 5.03
C LEU A 14 -31.05 22.50 3.91
N ASN A 15 -30.24 23.46 3.47
CA ASN A 15 -29.07 23.20 2.70
C ASN A 15 -28.06 22.47 3.62
N ALA A 16 -28.14 21.14 3.69
CA ALA A 16 -27.11 20.32 4.26
C ALA A 16 -25.90 20.32 3.30
N ASN A 17 -25.19 21.43 3.25
CA ASN A 17 -23.83 21.45 2.73
C ASN A 17 -22.97 20.66 3.72
N GLY A 18 -22.98 19.34 3.59
CA GLY A 18 -21.97 18.51 4.22
C GLY A 18 -20.62 19.01 3.73
N GLN A 19 -19.89 19.71 4.57
CA GLN A 19 -18.49 20.05 4.29
C GLN A 19 -17.75 18.73 4.14
N VAL A 20 -17.53 18.30 2.90
CA VAL A 20 -16.57 17.25 2.62
C VAL A 20 -15.22 17.85 2.99
N GLY A 21 -14.70 17.47 4.15
CA GLY A 21 -13.35 17.85 4.56
C GLY A 21 -12.36 17.46 3.47
N PRO A 22 -11.18 18.10 3.39
CA PRO A 22 -10.20 17.78 2.39
C PRO A 22 -9.90 16.28 2.45
N LEU A 23 -9.97 15.57 1.32
CA LEU A 23 -9.64 14.17 1.21
C LEU A 23 -8.23 13.97 1.78
N ARG A 24 -8.09 13.07 2.75
CA ARG A 24 -6.79 12.78 3.34
C ARG A 24 -5.89 12.20 2.26
N ASN A 25 -4.73 12.81 2.05
CA ASN A 25 -3.70 12.24 1.20
C ASN A 25 -3.05 11.05 1.92
N TRP A 26 -3.14 9.84 1.34
CA TRP A 26 -2.56 8.61 1.87
C TRP A 26 -1.19 8.28 1.30
N VAL A 27 -0.54 9.24 0.67
CA VAL A 27 0.82 9.12 0.15
C VAL A 27 1.84 9.44 1.26
N ASP A 28 2.82 8.55 1.44
CA ASP A 28 3.98 8.73 2.32
C ASP A 28 5.16 9.36 1.57
N SER A 29 5.43 8.86 0.36
CA SER A 29 6.56 9.36 -0.44
C SER A 29 6.32 9.19 -1.93
N GLU A 30 6.88 10.13 -2.70
CA GLU A 30 7.00 10.04 -4.16
C GLU A 30 8.47 10.28 -4.55
N VAL A 31 9.04 9.36 -5.29
CA VAL A 31 10.43 9.42 -5.71
C VAL A 31 10.55 9.10 -7.19
N LYS A 32 11.12 10.02 -7.95
CA LYS A 32 11.45 9.83 -9.36
C LYS A 32 12.86 9.27 -9.51
N HIS A 33 12.95 8.11 -10.17
CA HIS A 33 14.22 7.52 -10.57
C HIS A 33 14.42 7.71 -12.07
N LYS A 34 15.66 8.01 -12.45
CA LYS A 34 16.07 8.21 -13.84
C LYS A 34 17.35 7.43 -14.11
N ASP A 35 17.36 6.65 -15.20
CA ASP A 35 18.58 5.98 -15.65
C ASP A 35 19.49 6.92 -16.47
N SER A 36 20.67 6.43 -16.81
CA SER A 36 21.65 7.18 -17.62
C SER A 36 21.19 7.47 -19.06
N LYS A 37 20.18 6.73 -19.56
CA LYS A 37 19.59 6.93 -20.88
C LYS A 37 18.40 7.88 -20.89
N GLY A 38 18.02 8.40 -19.72
CA GLY A 38 16.91 9.33 -19.59
C GLY A 38 15.55 8.68 -19.33
N ASN A 39 15.47 7.34 -19.30
CA ASN A 39 14.25 6.65 -18.90
C ASN A 39 13.93 6.94 -17.43
N SER A 40 12.65 7.05 -17.11
CA SER A 40 12.28 7.37 -15.74
C SER A 40 11.02 6.66 -15.26
N VAL A 41 11.00 6.34 -13.98
CA VAL A 41 9.87 5.81 -13.24
C VAL A 41 9.60 6.67 -12.01
N MET A 42 8.32 6.95 -11.74
CA MET A 42 7.88 7.53 -10.49
C MET A 42 7.38 6.41 -9.58
N MET A 43 7.91 6.32 -8.38
CA MET A 43 7.44 5.43 -7.33
C MET A 43 6.70 6.22 -6.28
N THR A 44 5.42 5.91 -6.08
CA THR A 44 4.59 6.49 -5.03
C THR A 44 4.29 5.41 -4.01
N ASN A 45 4.62 5.64 -2.74
CA ASN A 45 4.39 4.72 -1.64
C ASN A 45 3.34 5.30 -0.69
N SER A 46 2.44 4.45 -0.20
CA SER A 46 1.36 4.87 0.69
C SER A 46 1.77 4.98 2.14
N LEU A 47 0.98 5.72 2.90
CA LEU A 47 0.93 5.61 4.36
C LEU A 47 0.41 4.22 4.78
N PRO A 48 0.69 3.74 6.01
CA PRO A 48 0.14 2.48 6.50
C PRO A 48 -1.35 2.59 6.81
N LYS A 49 -2.08 1.51 6.52
CA LYS A 49 -3.39 1.21 7.11
C LYS A 49 -3.35 -0.17 7.76
N GLY A 50 -4.28 -0.48 8.65
CA GLY A 50 -4.32 -1.75 9.35
C GLY A 50 -4.31 -1.59 10.86
N GLY A 51 -3.73 -2.57 11.57
CA GLY A 51 -3.69 -2.62 13.03
C GLY A 51 -4.56 -3.72 13.62
N GLY A 52 -5.20 -4.53 12.77
CA GLY A 52 -5.88 -5.75 13.19
C GLY A 52 -4.91 -6.87 13.55
N VAL A 53 -5.47 -7.99 13.99
CA VAL A 53 -4.73 -9.17 14.44
C VAL A 53 -5.22 -10.41 13.73
N VAL A 54 -4.30 -11.27 13.36
CA VAL A 54 -4.54 -12.61 12.80
C VAL A 54 -3.63 -13.63 13.46
N TYR A 55 -3.92 -14.92 13.30
CA TYR A 55 -3.20 -15.99 13.98
C TYR A 55 -2.74 -17.06 12.98
N GLN A 56 -1.52 -17.57 13.16
CA GLN A 56 -0.99 -18.72 12.42
C GLN A 56 -0.17 -19.59 13.36
N ASN A 57 -0.50 -20.91 13.42
CA ASN A 57 0.21 -21.90 14.25
C ASN A 57 0.35 -21.43 15.73
N GLY A 58 -0.72 -20.90 16.31
CA GLY A 58 -0.75 -20.39 17.69
C GLY A 58 -0.01 -19.06 17.91
N LYS A 59 0.64 -18.51 16.90
CA LYS A 59 1.32 -17.22 16.97
C LYS A 59 0.40 -16.08 16.53
N LYS A 60 0.48 -14.97 17.26
CA LYS A 60 -0.26 -13.73 16.99
C LYS A 60 0.53 -12.83 16.06
N TYR A 61 -0.11 -12.31 15.02
CA TYR A 61 0.44 -11.33 14.09
C TYR A 61 -0.43 -10.07 14.06
N GLY A 62 0.18 -8.91 14.23
CA GLY A 62 -0.40 -7.67 13.74
C GLY A 62 -0.22 -7.59 12.22
N TYR A 63 -1.08 -6.87 11.53
CA TYR A 63 -0.88 -6.62 10.10
C TYR A 63 -0.96 -5.14 9.77
N VAL A 64 -0.25 -4.77 8.70
CA VAL A 64 -0.27 -3.43 8.10
C VAL A 64 -0.31 -3.58 6.60
N VAL A 65 -1.15 -2.77 5.95
CA VAL A 65 -1.31 -2.74 4.49
C VAL A 65 -0.70 -1.48 3.94
N PHE A 66 0.01 -1.64 2.84
CA PHE A 66 0.54 -0.56 2.01
C PHE A 66 0.10 -0.80 0.57
N TRP A 67 0.15 0.25 -0.22
CA TRP A 67 0.14 0.16 -1.68
C TRP A 67 1.30 0.95 -2.26
N THR A 68 1.74 0.51 -3.44
CA THR A 68 2.74 1.21 -4.22
C THR A 68 2.26 1.37 -5.65
N ARG A 69 2.48 2.55 -6.22
CA ARG A 69 2.28 2.86 -7.64
C ARG A 69 3.63 3.01 -8.32
N MET A 70 3.81 2.26 -9.40
CA MET A 70 4.91 2.40 -10.35
C MET A 70 4.38 3.08 -11.60
N SER A 71 4.76 4.33 -11.85
CA SER A 71 4.35 5.11 -13.02
C SER A 71 5.50 5.17 -14.02
N ASN A 72 5.35 4.51 -15.15
CA ASN A 72 6.33 4.54 -16.22
C ASN A 72 6.26 5.87 -16.97
N GLN A 73 7.23 6.74 -16.74
CA GLN A 73 7.31 8.05 -17.40
C GLN A 73 8.16 8.04 -18.68
N SER A 74 8.70 6.88 -19.07
CA SER A 74 9.54 6.72 -20.27
C SER A 74 8.73 6.37 -21.51
N ALA A 75 9.41 6.30 -22.65
CA ALA A 75 8.89 5.79 -23.92
C ALA A 75 9.12 4.28 -24.08
N THR A 76 9.81 3.64 -23.14
CA THR A 76 10.14 2.21 -23.18
C THR A 76 9.32 1.44 -22.13
N THR A 77 9.18 0.13 -22.31
CA THR A 77 8.49 -0.73 -21.33
C THR A 77 9.36 -0.95 -20.09
N ILE A 78 8.76 -0.94 -18.91
CA ILE A 78 9.40 -1.37 -17.67
C ILE A 78 9.05 -2.83 -17.41
N GLU A 79 10.05 -3.64 -17.07
CA GLU A 79 9.87 -4.96 -16.47
C GLU A 79 10.13 -4.86 -14.97
N LEU A 80 9.06 -4.99 -14.19
CA LEU A 80 9.09 -5.01 -12.72
C LEU A 80 9.08 -6.45 -12.24
N LYS A 81 10.00 -6.79 -11.34
CA LYS A 81 10.03 -8.06 -10.62
C LYS A 81 10.19 -7.79 -9.13
N VAL A 82 9.23 -8.27 -8.33
CA VAL A 82 9.29 -8.21 -6.87
C VAL A 82 9.15 -9.62 -6.31
N LYS A 83 10.04 -9.97 -5.38
CA LYS A 83 10.01 -11.22 -4.63
C LYS A 83 10.56 -10.96 -3.24
N PHE A 84 9.77 -11.20 -2.22
CA PHE A 84 10.22 -11.10 -0.83
C PHE A 84 10.80 -12.43 -0.33
N PRO A 85 11.74 -12.41 0.63
CA PRO A 85 12.11 -13.60 1.39
C PRO A 85 10.89 -14.09 2.19
N GLU A 86 10.85 -15.38 2.47
CA GLU A 86 9.74 -16.02 3.21
C GLU A 86 9.54 -15.40 4.60
N VAL A 87 10.62 -15.13 5.30
CA VAL A 87 10.63 -14.49 6.62
C VAL A 87 11.81 -13.53 6.71
N THR A 88 11.59 -12.39 7.33
CA THR A 88 12.65 -11.44 7.66
C THR A 88 12.70 -11.26 9.18
N PHE A 89 13.84 -11.57 9.81
CA PHE A 89 14.03 -11.33 11.22
C PHE A 89 14.22 -9.83 11.51
N PHE A 90 13.66 -9.40 12.61
CA PHE A 90 13.70 -8.01 13.05
C PHE A 90 14.19 -7.96 14.50
N LYS A 91 15.45 -7.57 14.71
CA LYS A 91 16.16 -7.49 16.00
C LYS A 91 16.46 -8.81 16.71
N SER A 92 15.58 -9.80 16.66
CA SER A 92 15.77 -11.06 17.38
C SER A 92 15.09 -12.21 16.64
N PRO A 93 15.48 -13.46 16.91
CA PRO A 93 14.80 -14.63 16.35
C PRO A 93 13.30 -14.72 16.69
N ASP A 94 12.89 -14.08 17.81
CA ASP A 94 11.48 -14.04 18.25
C ASP A 94 10.69 -12.87 17.65
N SER A 95 11.36 -11.99 16.90
CA SER A 95 10.74 -10.83 16.26
C SER A 95 10.98 -10.88 14.77
N TYR A 96 9.94 -11.13 14.01
CA TYR A 96 10.05 -11.27 12.56
C TYR A 96 8.81 -10.75 11.84
N ILE A 97 9.01 -10.50 10.56
CA ILE A 97 7.96 -10.05 9.64
C ILE A 97 7.82 -11.04 8.49
N LYS A 98 6.58 -11.20 8.02
CA LYS A 98 6.25 -11.85 6.77
C LYS A 98 5.65 -10.80 5.85
N ILE A 99 6.17 -10.72 4.62
CA ILE A 99 5.70 -9.77 3.62
C ILE A 99 5.00 -10.56 2.53
N VAL A 100 3.78 -10.17 2.23
CA VAL A 100 2.92 -10.84 1.26
C VAL A 100 2.53 -9.85 0.17
N LEU A 101 2.56 -10.31 -1.07
CA LEU A 101 2.03 -9.60 -2.24
C LEU A 101 0.64 -10.17 -2.55
N PRO A 102 -0.46 -9.53 -2.13
CA PRO A 102 -1.80 -9.98 -2.49
C PRO A 102 -1.96 -10.06 -4.02
N LYS A 103 -2.65 -11.09 -4.50
CA LYS A 103 -2.93 -11.25 -5.94
C LYS A 103 -3.90 -10.19 -6.47
N GLU A 104 -4.66 -9.59 -5.55
CA GLU A 104 -5.59 -8.52 -5.88
C GLU A 104 -4.84 -7.26 -6.28
N THR A 105 -5.25 -6.65 -7.39
CA THR A 105 -4.66 -5.38 -7.85
C THR A 105 -5.27 -4.21 -7.09
N MET A 106 -4.42 -3.31 -6.59
CA MET A 106 -4.86 -2.05 -5.99
C MET A 106 -5.45 -1.14 -7.07
N LYS A 107 -6.54 -0.45 -6.69
CA LYS A 107 -7.14 0.62 -7.49
C LYS A 107 -7.20 1.89 -6.67
N ILE A 108 -6.93 3.03 -7.28
CA ILE A 108 -6.83 4.31 -6.56
C ILE A 108 -8.15 4.70 -5.86
N GLU A 109 -9.30 4.28 -6.41
CA GLU A 109 -10.62 4.52 -5.81
C GLU A 109 -10.77 3.87 -4.43
N LYS A 110 -9.94 2.87 -4.13
CA LYS A 110 -9.90 2.19 -2.84
C LYS A 110 -9.06 2.92 -1.78
N GLU A 111 -8.37 4.00 -2.15
CA GLU A 111 -7.44 4.70 -1.26
C GLU A 111 -8.10 5.19 0.04
N GLN A 112 -9.35 5.61 -0.02
CA GLN A 112 -10.09 6.11 1.14
C GLN A 112 -10.72 5.00 2.00
N LEU A 113 -10.81 3.77 1.47
CA LEU A 113 -11.42 2.64 2.19
C LEU A 113 -10.54 2.19 3.36
N PHE A 114 -11.17 1.54 4.35
CA PHE A 114 -10.46 0.85 5.42
C PHE A 114 -9.55 -0.22 4.81
N ASP A 115 -8.30 -0.32 5.29
CA ASP A 115 -7.25 -1.21 4.77
C ASP A 115 -7.11 -1.17 3.24
N TYR A 116 -7.38 -0.01 2.64
CA TYR A 116 -7.41 0.18 1.18
C TYR A 116 -8.35 -0.78 0.45
N GLY A 117 -9.41 -1.23 1.13
CA GLY A 117 -10.38 -2.19 0.62
C GLY A 117 -9.87 -3.62 0.52
N LEU A 118 -8.68 -3.92 1.05
CA LEU A 118 -8.19 -5.29 1.17
C LEU A 118 -8.85 -5.97 2.37
N THR A 119 -9.16 -7.25 2.22
CA THR A 119 -9.84 -8.07 3.24
C THR A 119 -9.17 -9.43 3.37
N ASN A 120 -9.72 -10.31 4.22
CA ASN A 120 -9.29 -11.72 4.33
C ASN A 120 -7.83 -11.92 4.77
N PHE A 121 -7.32 -11.08 5.68
CA PHE A 121 -5.93 -11.15 6.16
C PHE A 121 -5.55 -12.49 6.77
N GLN A 122 -6.50 -13.20 7.40
CA GLN A 122 -6.26 -14.55 7.91
C GLN A 122 -5.91 -15.52 6.76
N SER A 123 -6.64 -15.46 5.66
CA SER A 123 -6.36 -16.27 4.47
C SER A 123 -5.04 -15.86 3.81
N LEU A 124 -4.75 -14.55 3.73
CA LEU A 124 -3.48 -14.06 3.19
C LEU A 124 -2.27 -14.55 4.00
N LEU A 125 -2.39 -14.62 5.34
CA LEU A 125 -1.31 -15.14 6.18
C LEU A 125 -1.12 -16.65 6.02
N ASN A 126 -2.20 -17.41 5.82
CA ASN A 126 -2.17 -18.88 5.75
C ASN A 126 -1.89 -19.42 4.35
N ASP A 127 -2.06 -18.62 3.30
CA ASP A 127 -1.83 -19.06 1.93
C ASP A 127 -0.32 -19.10 1.62
N GLU A 128 0.25 -20.30 1.65
CA GLU A 128 1.65 -20.54 1.32
C GLU A 128 2.01 -20.09 -0.10
N SER A 129 1.06 -20.12 -1.03
CA SER A 129 1.28 -19.62 -2.41
C SER A 129 1.49 -18.10 -2.46
N ASN A 130 0.95 -17.35 -1.52
CA ASN A 130 1.18 -15.90 -1.38
C ASN A 130 2.52 -15.60 -0.70
N GLN A 131 3.01 -16.49 0.18
CA GLN A 131 4.30 -16.32 0.84
C GLN A 131 5.47 -16.43 -0.14
N LEU A 132 5.28 -17.15 -1.24
CA LEU A 132 6.22 -17.23 -2.36
C LEU A 132 5.87 -16.25 -3.48
N GLY A 133 4.98 -15.29 -3.22
CA GLY A 133 4.44 -14.37 -4.21
C GLY A 133 5.54 -13.66 -4.99
N ILE A 134 5.64 -13.96 -6.28
CA ILE A 134 6.47 -13.23 -7.22
C ILE A 134 5.55 -12.34 -8.01
N LEU A 135 5.74 -11.05 -7.90
CA LEU A 135 5.12 -10.09 -8.80
C LEU A 135 6.05 -9.90 -10.01
N GLN A 136 5.55 -10.24 -11.18
CA GLN A 136 6.19 -9.92 -12.46
C GLN A 136 5.20 -9.13 -13.30
N LYS A 137 5.58 -7.93 -13.71
CA LYS A 137 4.71 -7.04 -14.46
C LYS A 137 5.48 -6.28 -15.51
N LYS A 138 4.94 -6.25 -16.73
CA LYS A 138 5.33 -5.30 -17.77
C LYS A 138 4.43 -4.08 -17.65
N ILE A 139 5.05 -2.90 -17.57
CA ILE A 139 4.37 -1.60 -17.48
C ILE A 139 4.73 -0.85 -18.75
N GLY A 140 3.76 -0.66 -19.63
CA GLY A 140 3.94 0.02 -20.90
C GLY A 140 4.34 1.50 -20.75
N PRO A 141 4.73 2.16 -21.84
CA PRO A 141 5.00 3.60 -21.84
C PRO A 141 3.81 4.40 -21.32
N LYS A 142 4.04 5.29 -20.35
CA LYS A 142 3.03 6.17 -19.73
C LYS A 142 1.92 5.43 -18.96
N GLU A 143 2.12 4.15 -18.65
CA GLU A 143 1.20 3.36 -17.82
C GLU A 143 1.56 3.40 -16.34
N ASP A 144 0.54 3.21 -15.52
CA ASP A 144 0.64 3.05 -14.08
C ASP A 144 0.32 1.61 -13.68
N TYR A 145 1.01 1.11 -12.68
CA TYR A 145 0.68 -0.15 -12.05
C TYR A 145 0.66 0.01 -10.52
N LEU A 146 -0.49 -0.31 -9.90
CA LEU A 146 -0.68 -0.25 -8.47
C LEU A 146 -0.81 -1.66 -7.91
N PHE A 147 -0.15 -1.92 -6.78
CA PHE A 147 -0.21 -3.20 -6.10
C PHE A 147 -0.14 -3.04 -4.58
N TYR A 148 -0.66 -4.03 -3.89
CA TYR A 148 -0.62 -4.11 -2.43
C TYR A 148 0.66 -4.74 -1.93
N VAL A 149 1.06 -4.33 -0.73
CA VAL A 149 2.01 -5.04 0.11
C VAL A 149 1.41 -5.16 1.50
N THR A 150 1.28 -6.38 2.00
CA THR A 150 0.82 -6.64 3.37
C THR A 150 1.99 -7.14 4.20
N VAL A 151 2.21 -6.50 5.34
CA VAL A 151 3.26 -6.87 6.29
C VAL A 151 2.60 -7.45 7.53
N PHE A 152 2.86 -8.73 7.82
CA PHE A 152 2.48 -9.38 9.06
C PHE A 152 3.64 -9.32 10.04
N ILE A 153 3.38 -8.84 11.23
CA ILE A 153 4.38 -8.50 12.22
C ILE A 153 4.17 -9.36 13.47
N HIS A 154 5.16 -10.20 13.78
CA HIS A 154 5.21 -10.96 15.03
C HIS A 154 6.33 -10.40 15.89
N ILE A 155 5.99 -9.49 16.79
CA ILE A 155 6.93 -8.90 17.74
C ILE A 155 6.27 -8.74 19.12
N LYS A 156 7.12 -8.74 20.16
CA LYS A 156 6.71 -8.31 21.50
C LYS A 156 6.81 -6.79 21.57
N GLY A 157 5.68 -6.10 21.50
CA GLY A 157 5.60 -4.64 21.60
C GLY A 157 4.58 -4.03 20.64
N SER A 158 4.41 -2.72 20.74
CA SER A 158 3.57 -1.92 19.85
C SER A 158 4.42 -0.86 19.17
N GLY A 159 4.11 -0.55 17.93
CA GLY A 159 4.77 0.51 17.19
C GLY A 159 4.08 0.75 15.84
N SER A 160 4.24 1.95 15.31
CA SER A 160 3.81 2.25 13.95
C SER A 160 4.86 1.74 12.96
N ALA A 161 4.40 1.00 11.96
CA ALA A 161 5.25 0.61 10.83
C ALA A 161 5.17 1.65 9.72
N ARG A 162 6.29 1.91 9.07
CA ARG A 162 6.41 2.63 7.80
C ARG A 162 7.14 1.74 6.82
N ALA A 163 6.71 1.73 5.59
CA ALA A 163 7.42 0.96 4.57
C ALA A 163 7.31 1.63 3.20
N LYS A 164 8.37 1.46 2.40
CA LYS A 164 8.44 1.99 1.04
C LYS A 164 9.41 1.20 0.18
N PHE A 165 9.18 1.22 -1.13
CA PHE A 165 10.19 0.77 -2.08
C PHE A 165 11.24 1.87 -2.30
N GLU A 166 12.48 1.43 -2.42
CA GLU A 166 13.62 2.24 -2.85
C GLU A 166 14.30 1.52 -4.03
N LEU A 167 14.63 2.27 -5.09
CA LEU A 167 15.38 1.76 -6.22
C LEU A 167 16.82 2.30 -6.14
N LYS A 168 17.80 1.38 -6.21
CA LYS A 168 19.23 1.72 -6.33
C LYS A 168 19.72 1.07 -7.62
N ASP A 169 20.09 1.89 -8.58
CA ASP A 169 20.37 1.46 -9.96
C ASP A 169 19.19 0.69 -10.56
N LYS A 170 19.24 -0.63 -10.55
CA LYS A 170 18.17 -1.51 -11.02
C LYS A 170 17.61 -2.42 -9.93
N GLU A 171 18.20 -2.41 -8.74
CA GLU A 171 17.81 -3.25 -7.63
C GLU A 171 16.74 -2.59 -6.77
N LEU A 172 15.66 -3.32 -6.51
CA LEU A 172 14.59 -2.90 -5.62
C LEU A 172 14.84 -3.39 -4.21
N PHE A 173 14.69 -2.48 -3.29
CA PHE A 173 14.71 -2.71 -1.86
C PHE A 173 13.38 -2.29 -1.26
N TYR A 174 12.93 -3.06 -0.27
CA TYR A 174 11.81 -2.68 0.56
C TYR A 174 12.32 -2.26 1.93
N LYS A 175 12.18 -0.99 2.25
CA LYS A 175 12.60 -0.41 3.51
C LYS A 175 11.43 -0.44 4.48
N ILE A 176 11.61 -1.10 5.62
CA ILE A 176 10.63 -1.13 6.71
C ILE A 176 11.24 -0.48 7.93
N SER A 177 10.50 0.44 8.55
CA SER A 177 10.87 1.10 9.80
C SER A 177 9.78 0.85 10.85
N MET A 178 10.19 0.45 12.04
CA MET A 178 9.33 0.26 13.22
C MET A 178 9.97 0.96 14.42
N GLY A 179 9.39 2.08 14.85
CA GLY A 179 10.04 2.97 15.81
C GLY A 179 11.37 3.50 15.28
N SER A 180 12.47 3.31 16.02
CA SER A 180 13.82 3.70 15.61
C SER A 180 14.51 2.72 14.65
N ASP A 181 13.96 1.52 14.49
CA ASP A 181 14.62 0.46 13.74
C ASP A 181 14.20 0.47 12.29
N THR A 182 15.18 0.25 11.43
CA THR A 182 14.99 0.20 9.99
C THR A 182 15.71 -1.01 9.41
N THR A 183 15.00 -1.75 8.57
CA THR A 183 15.53 -2.88 7.81
C THR A 183 15.35 -2.61 6.32
N LEU A 184 16.38 -2.88 5.54
CA LEU A 184 16.38 -2.79 4.08
C LEU A 184 16.42 -4.20 3.50
N ILE A 185 15.39 -4.61 2.79
CA ILE A 185 15.18 -5.97 2.29
C ILE A 185 15.33 -5.95 0.77
N PRO A 186 16.35 -6.61 0.20
CA PRO A 186 16.45 -6.80 -1.24
C PRO A 186 15.21 -7.58 -1.72
N CYS A 187 14.51 -7.08 -2.72
CA CYS A 187 13.24 -7.69 -3.11
C CYS A 187 13.01 -7.74 -4.63
N GLY A 188 14.04 -7.59 -5.43
CA GLY A 188 13.91 -7.75 -6.87
C GLY A 188 14.55 -6.64 -7.70
N GLY A 189 13.90 -6.27 -8.80
CA GLY A 189 14.49 -5.29 -9.72
C GLY A 189 13.50 -4.65 -10.68
N LEU A 190 13.98 -3.63 -11.35
CA LEU A 190 13.26 -2.88 -12.37
C LEU A 190 14.20 -2.62 -13.55
N ASP A 191 13.78 -3.05 -14.74
CA ASP A 191 14.52 -2.87 -15.98
C ASP A 191 13.70 -2.10 -17.02
N PHE A 192 14.35 -1.14 -17.69
CA PHE A 192 13.81 -0.50 -18.89
C PHE A 192 14.19 -1.32 -20.12
N LYS A 193 13.20 -1.77 -20.88
CA LYS A 193 13.39 -2.57 -22.11
C LYS A 193 13.22 -1.68 -23.34
N ASN A 194 14.18 -1.78 -24.23
CA ASN A 194 14.09 -1.14 -25.54
C ASN A 194 13.14 -1.90 -26.46
#